data_d36c2bb9f49e87044fa2b3080006062e
#
_entry.id   d36c2bb9f49e87044fa2b3080006062e
#
_cell.length_a   1.000
_cell.length_b   1.000
_cell.length_c   1.000
_cell.angle_alpha   90.00
_cell.angle_beta   90.00
_cell.angle_gamma   90.00
#
_symmetry.space_group_name_H-M   'P 1'
#
loop_
_entity.id
_entity.type
_entity.pdbx_description
1 polymer ?
#
loop_
_entity_poly.entity_id
_entity_poly.type
_entity_poly.pdbx_seq_one_letter_code
_entity_poly.pdbx_strand_id
1 'polypeptide(L)'
;MAATHRLARGFTGRDHILTCGYHGWVNAMGGSGVPEAINSVYHALPWGNLSPFEAAFDELGSDNIAAVSVACSYADIELGHQFLPALRDLTERHGALLIFDEIVTGFRLARGGAQQYFDVTPDLAVFAKGMSNGVPLSAYLGRRDVMEKVRDVVISSTFGGDTLGLAAAQAVMAIYERENVIDTLWARGLRLHEGITAIAGRRAVPVGMAGLPPVGQIELPSAEARVALEGECLQRGVILYSVVYPNFSHTDADVDQALGVIDEALAAVQRRGLLD
;
A
#
# COMPACT_ATOMS: atom_id res chain seq x y z
N MET A 1 8.25 8.72 0.75
CA MET A 1 8.22 8.63 2.23
C MET A 1 9.34 9.44 2.90
N ALA A 2 10.65 9.21 2.65
CA ALA A 2 11.71 9.96 3.34
C ALA A 2 11.57 11.51 3.28
N ALA A 3 11.11 12.05 2.15
CA ALA A 3 10.83 13.49 2.01
C ALA A 3 9.71 13.97 2.94
N THR A 4 8.61 13.21 3.06
CA THR A 4 7.48 13.59 3.92
C THR A 4 7.84 13.50 5.40
N HIS A 5 8.62 12.49 5.83
CA HIS A 5 9.14 12.44 7.19
C HIS A 5 10.06 13.63 7.51
N ARG A 6 10.94 14.01 6.56
CA ARG A 6 11.79 15.18 6.72
C ARG A 6 10.97 16.48 6.80
N LEU A 7 9.92 16.62 5.97
CA LEU A 7 8.99 17.75 6.03
C LEU A 7 8.28 17.81 7.38
N ALA A 8 7.75 16.68 7.85
CA ALA A 8 7.05 16.61 9.11
C ALA A 8 7.93 17.06 10.29
N ARG A 9 9.17 16.59 10.35
CA ARG A 9 10.16 17.03 11.35
C ARG A 9 10.46 18.51 11.23
N GLY A 10 10.69 19.00 10.01
CA GLY A 10 10.98 20.42 9.77
C GLY A 10 9.79 21.35 10.06
N PHE A 11 8.57 20.88 9.91
CA PHE A 11 7.37 21.63 10.22
C PHE A 11 7.07 21.67 11.72
N THR A 12 7.13 20.52 12.38
CA THR A 12 6.76 20.38 13.79
C THR A 12 7.90 20.69 14.76
N GLY A 13 9.16 20.61 14.33
CA GLY A 13 10.34 20.66 15.19
C GLY A 13 10.52 19.42 16.07
N ARG A 14 9.83 18.32 15.76
CA ARG A 14 9.80 17.07 16.53
C ARG A 14 10.50 15.95 15.78
N ASP A 15 10.95 14.89 16.47
CA ASP A 15 11.82 13.87 15.88
C ASP A 15 11.15 12.53 15.59
N HIS A 16 10.24 12.06 16.45
CA HIS A 16 9.68 10.71 16.36
C HIS A 16 8.64 10.59 15.25
N ILE A 17 8.67 9.44 14.55
CA ILE A 17 7.67 9.04 13.58
C ILE A 17 7.06 7.70 14.00
N LEU A 18 5.75 7.67 14.21
CA LEU A 18 5.01 6.42 14.34
C LEU A 18 4.72 5.88 12.94
N THR A 19 5.00 4.61 12.68
CA THR A 19 4.80 4.01 11.36
C THR A 19 3.83 2.84 11.45
N CYS A 20 2.98 2.72 10.44
CA CYS A 20 2.05 1.61 10.29
C CYS A 20 2.13 1.08 8.86
N GLY A 21 2.39 -0.23 8.70
CA GLY A 21 2.56 -0.86 7.40
C GLY A 21 3.95 -0.65 6.77
N TYR A 22 4.08 -0.99 5.50
CA TYR A 22 5.37 -0.99 4.79
C TYR A 22 5.59 0.30 4.00
N HIS A 23 6.67 1.01 4.28
CA HIS A 23 7.04 2.29 3.66
C HIS A 23 8.32 2.24 2.80
N GLY A 24 8.75 1.08 2.37
CA GLY A 24 10.01 0.88 1.68
C GLY A 24 11.15 0.52 2.64
N TRP A 25 12.34 0.29 2.09
CA TRP A 25 13.51 -0.22 2.82
C TRP A 25 14.50 0.86 3.28
N VAL A 26 14.38 2.10 2.77
CA VAL A 26 15.22 3.21 3.22
C VAL A 26 14.80 3.64 4.62
N ASN A 27 15.64 4.29 5.37
CA ASN A 27 15.55 4.68 6.79
C ASN A 27 14.16 5.12 7.34
N ALA A 28 13.09 4.88 6.58
CA ALA A 28 11.71 5.18 6.96
C ALA A 28 11.05 4.07 7.80
N MET A 29 11.69 2.92 7.91
CA MET A 29 11.14 1.74 8.61
C MET A 29 11.93 1.34 9.84
N GLY A 30 13.15 1.83 9.98
CA GLY A 30 14.07 1.24 10.95
C GLY A 30 14.47 -0.20 10.56
N GLY A 31 15.07 -0.94 11.48
CA GLY A 31 15.37 -2.37 11.32
C GLY A 31 16.85 -2.68 11.12
N SER A 32 17.12 -3.92 10.69
CA SER A 32 18.50 -4.42 10.53
C SER A 32 19.29 -3.58 9.52
N GLY A 33 20.50 -3.19 9.89
CA GLY A 33 21.39 -2.37 9.05
C GLY A 33 21.12 -0.86 9.14
N VAL A 34 20.12 -0.43 9.89
CA VAL A 34 19.86 0.99 10.18
C VAL A 34 20.55 1.35 11.51
N PRO A 35 21.33 2.46 11.58
CA PRO A 35 21.97 2.90 12.82
C PRO A 35 20.96 3.14 13.95
N GLU A 36 21.32 2.81 15.19
CA GLU A 36 20.45 2.97 16.36
C GLU A 36 19.92 4.39 16.52
N ALA A 37 20.75 5.40 16.26
CA ALA A 37 20.34 6.80 16.30
C ALA A 37 19.18 7.13 15.33
N ILE A 38 18.96 6.31 14.29
CA ILE A 38 17.83 6.43 13.37
C ILE A 38 16.70 5.53 13.83
N ASN A 39 17.01 4.28 14.24
CA ASN A 39 16.01 3.34 14.73
C ASN A 39 15.22 3.89 15.91
N SER A 40 15.88 4.56 16.86
CA SER A 40 15.25 5.08 18.07
C SER A 40 14.16 6.12 17.85
N VAL A 41 14.07 6.71 16.66
CA VAL A 41 13.05 7.72 16.31
C VAL A 41 11.96 7.19 15.37
N TYR A 42 11.95 5.88 15.06
CA TYR A 42 10.92 5.22 14.28
C TYR A 42 10.24 4.11 15.09
N HIS A 43 8.94 4.16 15.22
CA HIS A 43 8.14 3.23 16.03
C HIS A 43 7.09 2.54 15.16
N ALA A 44 7.31 1.25 14.87
CA ALA A 44 6.37 0.46 14.09
C ALA A 44 5.20 -0.01 14.96
N LEU A 45 3.98 0.32 14.57
CA LEU A 45 2.74 0.00 15.27
C LEU A 45 1.77 -0.77 14.36
N PRO A 46 0.88 -1.58 14.93
CA PRO A 46 -0.02 -2.44 14.15
C PRO A 46 -1.13 -1.65 13.47
N TRP A 47 -1.58 -2.13 12.30
CA TRP A 47 -2.76 -1.66 11.60
C TRP A 47 -4.05 -2.02 12.33
N GLY A 48 -5.04 -1.12 12.28
CA GLY A 48 -6.41 -1.40 12.73
C GLY A 48 -6.63 -1.31 14.24
N ASN A 49 -5.61 -0.99 15.03
CA ASN A 49 -5.71 -0.83 16.48
C ASN A 49 -5.16 0.54 16.91
N LEU A 50 -5.99 1.40 17.49
CA LEU A 50 -5.62 2.75 17.91
C LEU A 50 -4.82 2.76 19.22
N SER A 51 -5.09 1.84 20.15
CA SER A 51 -4.51 1.87 21.50
C SER A 51 -2.98 1.91 21.55
N PRO A 52 -2.21 1.21 20.68
CA PRO A 52 -0.76 1.36 20.66
C PRO A 52 -0.28 2.76 20.25
N PHE A 53 -1.06 3.47 19.42
CA PHE A 53 -0.74 4.84 19.05
C PHE A 53 -1.00 5.80 20.21
N GLU A 54 -2.12 5.65 20.93
CA GLU A 54 -2.43 6.42 22.14
C GLU A 54 -1.32 6.22 23.19
N ALA A 55 -0.94 4.98 23.46
CA ALA A 55 0.15 4.65 24.38
C ALA A 55 1.48 5.29 23.94
N ALA A 56 1.81 5.30 22.66
CA ALA A 56 3.02 5.93 22.16
C ALA A 56 3.01 7.46 22.35
N PHE A 57 1.85 8.13 22.20
CA PHE A 57 1.73 9.56 22.51
C PHE A 57 1.89 9.85 24.00
N ASP A 58 1.40 8.96 24.86
CA ASP A 58 1.56 9.09 26.32
C ASP A 58 3.02 8.85 26.77
N GLU A 59 3.67 7.81 26.22
CA GLU A 59 5.03 7.40 26.60
C GLU A 59 6.12 8.33 26.05
N LEU A 60 6.02 8.72 24.77
CA LEU A 60 7.02 9.57 24.11
C LEU A 60 6.76 11.06 24.36
N GLY A 61 5.52 11.41 24.68
CA GLY A 61 5.05 12.79 24.78
C GLY A 61 4.71 13.41 23.42
N SER A 62 3.59 14.10 23.36
CA SER A 62 3.06 14.73 22.13
C SER A 62 4.08 15.65 21.45
N ASP A 63 4.88 16.38 22.24
CA ASP A 63 5.86 17.34 21.73
C ASP A 63 7.09 16.69 21.08
N ASN A 64 7.18 15.38 21.09
CA ASN A 64 8.29 14.63 20.47
C ASN A 64 7.86 13.93 19.17
N ILE A 65 6.56 13.73 18.92
CA ILE A 65 6.06 12.99 17.75
C ILE A 65 5.72 13.96 16.62
N ALA A 66 6.49 13.89 15.54
CA ALA A 66 6.32 14.71 14.34
C ALA A 66 5.14 14.25 13.48
N ALA A 67 5.00 12.95 13.29
CA ALA A 67 3.96 12.41 12.42
C ALA A 67 3.61 10.95 12.73
N VAL A 68 2.42 10.56 12.29
CA VAL A 68 2.01 9.17 12.08
C VAL A 68 1.97 8.90 10.58
N SER A 69 2.71 7.91 10.11
CA SER A 69 2.83 7.52 8.71
C SER A 69 2.16 6.17 8.49
N VAL A 70 1.21 6.10 7.56
CA VAL A 70 0.33 4.94 7.38
C VAL A 70 0.41 4.43 5.95
N ALA A 71 0.69 3.12 5.80
CA ALA A 71 0.41 2.33 4.62
C ALA A 71 -0.65 1.27 4.98
N CYS A 72 -1.72 1.17 4.19
CA CYS A 72 -2.81 0.24 4.47
C CYS A 72 -2.33 -1.22 4.47
N SER A 73 -2.78 -2.02 5.46
CA SER A 73 -2.73 -3.47 5.37
C SER A 73 -3.70 -3.95 4.30
N TYR A 74 -3.26 -4.82 3.40
CA TYR A 74 -4.14 -5.28 2.31
C TYR A 74 -5.11 -6.35 2.78
N ALA A 75 -4.67 -7.24 3.67
CA ALA A 75 -5.54 -8.30 4.19
C ALA A 75 -6.71 -7.75 5.03
N ASP A 76 -6.39 -6.81 5.91
CA ASP A 76 -7.34 -6.25 6.88
C ASP A 76 -7.76 -4.82 6.54
N ILE A 77 -7.77 -4.47 5.25
CA ILE A 77 -7.91 -3.07 4.78
C ILE A 77 -9.21 -2.42 5.25
N GLU A 78 -10.29 -3.19 5.39
CA GLU A 78 -11.61 -2.73 5.85
C GLU A 78 -11.60 -2.17 7.28
N LEU A 79 -10.64 -2.58 8.12
CA LEU A 79 -10.46 -1.96 9.44
C LEU A 79 -10.17 -0.45 9.32
N GLY A 80 -9.68 0.00 8.17
CA GLY A 80 -9.42 1.41 7.87
C GLY A 80 -10.62 2.32 8.04
N HIS A 81 -11.86 1.85 7.83
CA HIS A 81 -13.09 2.66 7.99
C HIS A 81 -13.29 3.18 9.42
N GLN A 82 -12.83 2.43 10.42
CA GLN A 82 -12.88 2.86 11.83
C GLN A 82 -11.54 3.43 12.29
N PHE A 83 -10.45 2.82 11.87
CA PHE A 83 -9.10 3.14 12.32
C PHE A 83 -8.60 4.51 11.82
N LEU A 84 -8.77 4.80 10.52
CA LEU A 84 -8.19 6.03 9.94
C LEU A 84 -8.88 7.32 10.43
N PRO A 85 -10.22 7.40 10.56
CA PRO A 85 -10.84 8.56 11.19
C PRO A 85 -10.39 8.77 12.63
N ALA A 86 -10.33 7.70 13.43
CA ALA A 86 -9.86 7.78 14.81
C ALA A 86 -8.38 8.20 14.91
N LEU A 87 -7.55 7.74 13.98
CA LEU A 87 -6.14 8.13 13.90
C LEU A 87 -6.00 9.59 13.47
N ARG A 88 -6.86 10.09 12.57
CA ARG A 88 -6.92 11.51 12.18
C ARG A 88 -7.21 12.38 13.42
N ASP A 89 -8.26 12.03 14.16
CA ASP A 89 -8.62 12.74 15.39
C ASP A 89 -7.49 12.71 16.43
N LEU A 90 -6.81 11.58 16.58
CA LEU A 90 -5.68 11.43 17.49
C LEU A 90 -4.54 12.37 17.09
N THR A 91 -4.13 12.35 15.80
CA THR A 91 -3.03 13.20 15.32
C THR A 91 -3.35 14.68 15.45
N GLU A 92 -4.58 15.10 15.19
CA GLU A 92 -5.03 16.49 15.38
C GLU A 92 -4.95 16.94 16.82
N ARG A 93 -5.46 16.13 17.76
CA ARG A 93 -5.42 16.44 19.20
C ARG A 93 -4.00 16.65 19.72
N HIS A 94 -3.02 15.92 19.17
CA HIS A 94 -1.61 15.97 19.61
C HIS A 94 -0.74 16.88 18.73
N GLY A 95 -1.30 17.50 17.69
CA GLY A 95 -0.57 18.38 16.77
C GLY A 95 0.52 17.65 15.98
N ALA A 96 0.39 16.34 15.78
CA ALA A 96 1.23 15.55 14.89
C ALA A 96 0.62 15.51 13.49
N LEU A 97 1.46 15.34 12.45
CA LEU A 97 0.97 15.22 11.09
C LEU A 97 0.52 13.79 10.79
N LEU A 98 -0.56 13.64 10.02
CA LEU A 98 -0.96 12.36 9.43
C LEU A 98 -0.42 12.27 8.01
N ILE A 99 0.29 11.19 7.69
CA ILE A 99 0.91 10.96 6.36
C ILE A 99 0.34 9.66 5.79
N PHE A 100 -0.24 9.72 4.58
CA PHE A 100 -0.67 8.51 3.88
C PHE A 100 0.34 8.09 2.82
N ASP A 101 0.75 6.83 2.88
CA ASP A 101 1.49 6.16 1.83
C ASP A 101 0.51 5.63 0.79
N GLU A 102 0.29 6.42 -0.25
CA GLU A 102 -0.60 6.12 -1.37
C GLU A 102 0.15 5.48 -2.56
N ILE A 103 1.37 4.98 -2.33
CA ILE A 103 2.21 4.42 -3.39
C ILE A 103 1.54 3.22 -4.09
N VAL A 104 0.70 2.47 -3.35
CA VAL A 104 -0.08 1.35 -3.90
C VAL A 104 -1.56 1.68 -4.02
N THR A 105 -2.12 2.33 -3.01
CA THR A 105 -3.56 2.62 -2.91
C THR A 105 -4.01 3.74 -3.85
N GLY A 106 -3.14 4.70 -4.11
CA GLY A 106 -3.36 5.77 -5.08
C GLY A 106 -3.57 5.24 -6.49
N PHE A 107 -4.54 5.76 -7.22
CA PHE A 107 -4.93 5.31 -8.56
C PHE A 107 -5.37 3.84 -8.63
N ARG A 108 -5.76 3.25 -7.50
CA ARG A 108 -6.12 1.83 -7.39
C ARG A 108 -7.44 1.59 -6.65
N LEU A 109 -7.56 2.03 -5.40
CA LEU A 109 -8.82 1.91 -4.64
C LEU A 109 -9.85 2.91 -5.16
N ALA A 110 -9.40 4.12 -5.37
CA ALA A 110 -10.11 5.23 -5.99
C ALA A 110 -9.08 6.08 -6.74
N ARG A 111 -9.50 7.09 -7.50
CA ARG A 111 -8.56 8.02 -8.17
C ARG A 111 -7.66 8.73 -7.17
N GLY A 112 -8.22 9.18 -6.05
CA GLY A 112 -7.51 9.81 -4.94
C GLY A 112 -6.94 8.83 -3.91
N GLY A 113 -7.02 7.51 -4.15
CA GLY A 113 -6.43 6.51 -3.28
C GLY A 113 -7.24 6.20 -2.01
N ALA A 114 -6.55 5.77 -0.95
CA ALA A 114 -7.14 5.43 0.33
C ALA A 114 -7.83 6.64 0.99
N GLN A 115 -7.28 7.83 0.87
CA GLN A 115 -7.89 9.04 1.41
C GLN A 115 -9.30 9.28 0.85
N GLN A 116 -9.52 9.03 -0.44
CA GLN A 116 -10.84 9.13 -1.05
C GLN A 116 -11.73 7.93 -0.67
N TYR A 117 -11.16 6.72 -0.61
CA TYR A 117 -11.92 5.51 -0.30
C TYR A 117 -12.46 5.50 1.14
N PHE A 118 -11.65 5.96 2.10
CA PHE A 118 -12.01 6.02 3.53
C PHE A 118 -12.57 7.37 3.98
N ASP A 119 -12.66 8.36 3.08
CA ASP A 119 -13.08 9.74 3.39
C ASP A 119 -12.26 10.39 4.53
N VAL A 120 -10.92 10.18 4.51
CA VAL A 120 -9.99 10.74 5.48
C VAL A 120 -8.86 11.47 4.76
N THR A 121 -8.76 12.77 4.95
CA THR A 121 -7.70 13.59 4.33
C THR A 121 -6.48 13.67 5.24
N PRO A 122 -5.31 13.16 4.82
CA PRO A 122 -4.06 13.31 5.56
C PRO A 122 -3.46 14.72 5.39
N ASP A 123 -2.50 15.08 6.25
CA ASP A 123 -1.72 16.31 6.07
C ASP A 123 -0.74 16.22 4.90
N LEU A 124 -0.17 15.04 4.68
CA LEU A 124 0.71 14.72 3.55
C LEU A 124 0.35 13.37 2.95
N ALA A 125 0.50 13.24 1.64
CA ALA A 125 0.36 11.97 0.93
C ALA A 125 1.51 11.77 -0.06
N VAL A 126 1.87 10.48 -0.30
CA VAL A 126 2.92 10.10 -1.25
C VAL A 126 2.35 9.17 -2.30
N PHE A 127 2.50 9.53 -3.58
CA PHE A 127 2.07 8.74 -4.73
C PHE A 127 3.27 8.29 -5.57
N ALA A 128 3.18 7.10 -6.16
CA ALA A 128 4.14 6.57 -7.13
C ALA A 128 3.46 5.45 -7.96
N LYS A 129 4.21 4.50 -8.45
CA LYS A 129 3.74 3.29 -9.17
C LYS A 129 2.65 3.58 -10.21
N GLY A 130 1.37 3.43 -9.84
CA GLY A 130 0.21 3.64 -10.72
C GLY A 130 0.11 5.05 -11.31
N MET A 131 0.71 6.06 -10.65
CA MET A 131 0.69 7.44 -11.11
C MET A 131 1.36 7.63 -12.49
N SER A 132 2.43 6.90 -12.76
CA SER A 132 3.19 6.97 -14.03
C SER A 132 3.32 5.62 -14.75
N ASN A 133 2.80 4.56 -14.13
CA ASN A 133 2.54 3.22 -14.68
C ASN A 133 3.69 2.64 -15.51
N GLY A 134 4.86 2.45 -14.89
CA GLY A 134 6.06 1.86 -15.47
C GLY A 134 7.21 2.84 -15.72
N VAL A 135 6.96 4.16 -15.69
CA VAL A 135 8.03 5.17 -15.72
C VAL A 135 8.36 5.60 -14.28
N PRO A 136 9.65 5.68 -13.89
CA PRO A 136 10.02 6.08 -12.54
C PRO A 136 9.58 7.51 -12.21
N LEU A 137 8.58 7.65 -11.34
CA LEU A 137 8.14 8.93 -10.80
C LEU A 137 7.52 8.72 -9.44
N SER A 138 7.72 9.66 -8.53
CA SER A 138 6.99 9.78 -7.28
C SER A 138 6.66 11.23 -6.98
N ALA A 139 5.55 11.46 -6.33
CA ALA A 139 5.15 12.77 -5.86
C ALA A 139 4.80 12.72 -4.37
N TYR A 140 5.09 13.79 -3.67
CA TYR A 140 4.55 14.06 -2.35
C TYR A 140 3.83 15.39 -2.37
N LEU A 141 2.70 15.44 -1.72
CA LEU A 141 1.80 16.59 -1.71
C LEU A 141 1.07 16.67 -0.36
N GLY A 142 0.43 17.79 -0.09
CA GLY A 142 -0.35 17.96 1.13
C GLY A 142 -0.66 19.41 1.43
N ARG A 143 -0.90 19.68 2.71
CA ARG A 143 -1.23 21.00 3.22
C ARG A 143 -0.19 22.03 2.81
N ARG A 144 -0.66 23.19 2.35
CA ARG A 144 0.20 24.27 1.85
C ARG A 144 1.24 24.73 2.87
N ASP A 145 0.83 24.93 4.11
CA ASP A 145 1.70 25.41 5.19
C ASP A 145 2.83 24.43 5.50
N VAL A 146 2.56 23.11 5.43
CA VAL A 146 3.56 22.05 5.58
C VAL A 146 4.49 22.02 4.36
N MET A 147 3.91 22.10 3.14
CA MET A 147 4.67 22.03 1.90
C MET A 147 5.61 23.25 1.70
N GLU A 148 5.26 24.40 2.22
CA GLU A 148 6.13 25.60 2.18
C GLU A 148 7.47 25.38 2.90
N LYS A 149 7.54 24.44 3.86
CA LYS A 149 8.77 24.04 4.55
C LYS A 149 9.81 23.31 3.67
N VAL A 150 9.43 22.88 2.46
CA VAL A 150 10.38 22.25 1.49
C VAL A 150 11.64 23.10 1.30
N ARG A 151 11.51 24.41 1.30
CA ARG A 151 12.63 25.35 1.13
C ARG A 151 13.58 25.33 2.35
N ASP A 152 13.01 25.24 3.55
CA ASP A 152 13.77 25.29 4.81
C ASP A 152 14.53 23.97 5.05
N VAL A 153 13.91 22.83 4.72
CA VAL A 153 14.48 21.49 4.96
C VAL A 153 15.33 20.95 3.80
N VAL A 154 15.45 21.70 2.72
CA VAL A 154 16.28 21.39 1.54
C VAL A 154 16.06 19.97 1.02
N ILE A 155 14.86 19.71 0.49
CA ILE A 155 14.56 18.47 -0.23
C ILE A 155 14.87 18.69 -1.71
N SER A 156 15.82 17.93 -2.24
CA SER A 156 16.25 18.05 -3.62
C SER A 156 16.50 16.68 -4.23
N SER A 157 16.28 16.56 -5.53
CA SER A 157 16.53 15.35 -6.32
C SER A 157 16.99 15.76 -7.70
N THR A 158 18.03 15.09 -8.23
CA THR A 158 18.53 15.33 -9.58
C THR A 158 17.42 15.18 -10.64
N PHE A 159 16.57 14.19 -10.49
CA PHE A 159 15.49 13.86 -11.41
C PHE A 159 14.09 14.31 -10.94
N GLY A 160 14.01 15.24 -9.97
CA GLY A 160 12.73 15.70 -9.44
C GLY A 160 11.84 16.42 -10.46
N GLY A 161 12.41 16.89 -11.56
CA GLY A 161 11.72 17.51 -12.70
C GLY A 161 11.86 16.74 -14.00
N ASP A 162 12.12 15.42 -13.95
CA ASP A 162 12.26 14.60 -15.16
C ASP A 162 11.00 14.63 -16.02
N THR A 163 11.12 15.14 -17.24
CA THR A 163 9.99 15.39 -18.13
C THR A 163 9.36 14.13 -18.67
N LEU A 164 10.08 13.01 -18.77
CA LEU A 164 9.53 11.73 -19.22
C LEU A 164 8.54 11.20 -18.17
N GLY A 165 8.93 11.23 -16.88
CA GLY A 165 8.05 10.84 -15.79
C GLY A 165 6.80 11.70 -15.69
N LEU A 166 6.96 13.02 -15.84
CA LEU A 166 5.84 13.97 -15.82
C LEU A 166 4.89 13.76 -17.01
N ALA A 167 5.41 13.54 -18.21
CA ALA A 167 4.60 13.26 -19.41
C ALA A 167 3.84 11.92 -19.26
N ALA A 168 4.49 10.88 -18.70
CA ALA A 168 3.84 9.61 -18.42
C ALA A 168 2.69 9.77 -17.42
N ALA A 169 2.91 10.51 -16.30
CA ALA A 169 1.86 10.78 -15.33
C ALA A 169 0.69 11.56 -15.94
N GLN A 170 0.97 12.58 -16.77
CA GLN A 170 -0.06 13.32 -17.48
C GLN A 170 -0.90 12.41 -18.40
N ALA A 171 -0.25 11.50 -19.13
CA ALA A 171 -0.94 10.54 -20.00
C ALA A 171 -1.81 9.56 -19.18
N VAL A 172 -1.30 9.07 -18.06
CA VAL A 172 -2.06 8.21 -17.14
C VAL A 172 -3.30 8.94 -16.60
N MET A 173 -3.14 10.18 -16.12
CA MET A 173 -4.27 10.97 -15.62
C MET A 173 -5.33 11.19 -16.69
N ALA A 174 -4.93 11.49 -17.93
CA ALA A 174 -5.85 11.64 -19.07
C ALA A 174 -6.63 10.34 -19.38
N ILE A 175 -6.00 9.18 -19.20
CA ILE A 175 -6.68 7.88 -19.32
C ILE A 175 -7.73 7.72 -18.21
N TYR A 176 -7.40 8.03 -16.96
CA TYR A 176 -8.35 7.98 -15.84
C TYR A 176 -9.53 8.96 -15.99
N GLU A 177 -9.35 10.06 -16.71
CA GLU A 177 -10.42 10.99 -17.02
C GLU A 177 -11.36 10.47 -18.11
N ARG A 178 -10.81 9.78 -19.11
CA ARG A 178 -11.51 9.32 -20.30
C ARG A 178 -12.12 7.94 -20.13
N GLU A 179 -11.46 7.06 -19.38
CA GLU A 179 -11.79 5.65 -19.23
C GLU A 179 -12.24 5.31 -17.81
N ASN A 180 -13.09 4.31 -17.67
CA ASN A 180 -13.56 3.85 -16.37
C ASN A 180 -12.57 2.87 -15.72
N VAL A 181 -11.35 3.36 -15.43
CA VAL A 181 -10.24 2.53 -14.95
C VAL A 181 -10.54 1.92 -13.58
N ILE A 182 -11.00 2.72 -12.61
CA ILE A 182 -11.23 2.24 -11.24
C ILE A 182 -12.27 1.12 -11.21
N ASP A 183 -13.44 1.30 -11.82
CA ASP A 183 -14.48 0.26 -11.82
C ASP A 183 -14.01 -0.99 -12.55
N THR A 184 -13.18 -0.84 -13.59
CA THR A 184 -12.58 -1.98 -14.29
C THR A 184 -11.63 -2.77 -13.38
N LEU A 185 -10.80 -2.07 -12.58
CA LEU A 185 -9.92 -2.73 -11.60
C LEU A 185 -10.73 -3.49 -10.54
N TRP A 186 -11.80 -2.88 -10.05
CA TRP A 186 -12.70 -3.50 -9.08
C TRP A 186 -13.40 -4.73 -9.66
N ALA A 187 -13.98 -4.62 -10.87
CA ALA A 187 -14.67 -5.74 -11.52
C ALA A 187 -13.73 -6.92 -11.80
N ARG A 188 -12.53 -6.66 -12.34
CA ARG A 188 -11.55 -7.72 -12.62
C ARG A 188 -11.00 -8.34 -11.34
N GLY A 189 -10.76 -7.52 -10.32
CA GLY A 189 -10.34 -7.99 -9.01
C GLY A 189 -11.39 -8.88 -8.37
N LEU A 190 -12.66 -8.48 -8.39
CA LEU A 190 -13.77 -9.28 -7.86
C LEU A 190 -13.86 -10.64 -8.57
N ARG A 191 -13.75 -10.65 -9.90
CA ARG A 191 -13.75 -11.89 -10.67
C ARG A 191 -12.60 -12.83 -10.29
N LEU A 192 -11.40 -12.29 -10.03
CA LEU A 192 -10.26 -13.07 -9.54
C LEU A 192 -10.52 -13.62 -8.13
N HIS A 193 -11.05 -12.80 -7.22
CA HIS A 193 -11.37 -13.22 -5.86
C HIS A 193 -12.41 -14.36 -5.85
N GLU A 194 -13.53 -14.16 -6.54
CA GLU A 194 -14.60 -15.16 -6.65
C GLU A 194 -14.10 -16.44 -7.34
N GLY A 195 -13.32 -16.29 -8.41
CA GLY A 195 -12.75 -17.41 -9.16
C GLY A 195 -11.80 -18.25 -8.32
N ILE A 196 -10.86 -17.63 -7.59
CA ILE A 196 -9.92 -18.33 -6.70
C ILE A 196 -10.67 -19.00 -5.55
N THR A 197 -11.63 -18.32 -4.93
CA THR A 197 -12.47 -18.88 -3.86
C THR A 197 -13.27 -20.10 -4.36
N ALA A 198 -13.85 -20.01 -5.54
CA ALA A 198 -14.58 -21.13 -6.15
C ALA A 198 -13.66 -22.33 -6.48
N ILE A 199 -12.43 -22.07 -6.95
CA ILE A 199 -11.44 -23.11 -7.21
C ILE A 199 -11.06 -23.81 -5.87
N ALA A 200 -10.76 -23.03 -4.84
CA ALA A 200 -10.43 -23.56 -3.52
C ALA A 200 -11.54 -24.43 -2.94
N GLY A 201 -12.80 -23.98 -3.05
CA GLY A 201 -13.98 -24.75 -2.62
C GLY A 201 -14.15 -26.08 -3.38
N ARG A 202 -14.01 -26.07 -4.70
CA ARG A 202 -14.12 -27.29 -5.52
C ARG A 202 -13.02 -28.31 -5.19
N ARG A 203 -11.82 -27.82 -4.85
CA ARG A 203 -10.67 -28.67 -4.48
C ARG A 203 -10.63 -29.06 -3.01
N ALA A 204 -11.50 -28.49 -2.19
CA ALA A 204 -11.50 -28.64 -0.74
C ALA A 204 -10.12 -28.34 -0.11
N VAL A 205 -9.49 -27.22 -0.54
CA VAL A 205 -8.20 -26.76 0.00
C VAL A 205 -8.37 -25.47 0.80
N PRO A 206 -7.56 -25.25 1.88
CA PRO A 206 -7.65 -24.07 2.73
C PRO A 206 -6.94 -22.86 2.07
N VAL A 207 -7.46 -22.44 0.94
CA VAL A 207 -6.99 -21.26 0.21
C VAL A 207 -8.11 -20.24 0.18
N GLY A 208 -7.78 -19.00 0.53
CA GLY A 208 -8.72 -17.90 0.57
C GLY A 208 -8.24 -16.66 -0.15
N MET A 209 -9.11 -15.67 -0.17
CA MET A 209 -8.78 -14.30 -0.61
C MET A 209 -9.14 -13.33 0.50
N ALA A 210 -8.18 -12.49 0.87
CA ALA A 210 -8.37 -11.36 1.78
C ALA A 210 -8.19 -10.03 1.06
N GLY A 211 -8.63 -8.96 1.69
CA GLY A 211 -8.50 -7.60 1.16
C GLY A 211 -9.54 -7.22 0.11
N LEU A 212 -9.33 -6.07 -0.52
CA LEU A 212 -10.25 -5.53 -1.53
C LEU A 212 -9.93 -6.05 -2.93
N PRO A 213 -10.94 -6.17 -3.82
CA PRO A 213 -10.77 -6.64 -5.18
C PRO A 213 -9.57 -6.04 -5.95
N PRO A 214 -9.30 -4.72 -5.94
CA PRO A 214 -8.16 -4.17 -6.69
C PRO A 214 -6.79 -4.48 -6.05
N VAL A 215 -6.74 -4.97 -4.81
CA VAL A 215 -5.50 -5.19 -4.04
C VAL A 215 -5.65 -6.39 -3.11
N GLY A 216 -6.16 -7.50 -3.65
CA GLY A 216 -6.41 -8.72 -2.87
C GLY A 216 -5.15 -9.48 -2.54
N GLN A 217 -5.22 -10.28 -1.50
CA GLN A 217 -4.14 -11.15 -1.04
C GLN A 217 -4.62 -12.60 -1.01
N ILE A 218 -3.84 -13.50 -1.60
CA ILE A 218 -4.11 -14.94 -1.53
C ILE A 218 -3.63 -15.45 -0.16
N GLU A 219 -4.54 -16.03 0.59
CA GLU A 219 -4.25 -16.71 1.85
C GLU A 219 -3.94 -18.18 1.59
N LEU A 220 -2.83 -18.63 2.13
CA LEU A 220 -2.30 -19.98 1.98
C LEU A 220 -1.85 -20.49 3.36
N PRO A 221 -1.93 -21.81 3.61
CA PRO A 221 -1.63 -22.38 4.93
C PRO A 221 -0.16 -22.20 5.35
N SER A 222 0.77 -22.03 4.40
CA SER A 222 2.19 -21.88 4.71
C SER A 222 2.94 -21.06 3.66
N ALA A 223 4.13 -20.58 4.04
CA ALA A 223 5.06 -19.94 3.10
C ALA A 223 5.56 -20.93 2.02
N GLU A 224 5.69 -22.21 2.36
CA GLU A 224 6.08 -23.27 1.41
C GLU A 224 5.01 -23.49 0.35
N ALA A 225 3.74 -23.54 0.75
CA ALA A 225 2.60 -23.60 -0.16
C ALA A 225 2.59 -22.40 -1.13
N ARG A 226 2.91 -21.20 -0.64
CA ARG A 226 3.02 -19.98 -1.45
C ARG A 226 4.09 -20.10 -2.50
N VAL A 227 5.32 -20.43 -2.12
CA VAL A 227 6.44 -20.59 -3.04
C VAL A 227 6.13 -21.65 -4.09
N ALA A 228 5.50 -22.76 -3.67
CA ALA A 228 5.09 -23.82 -4.58
C ALA A 228 4.03 -23.34 -5.59
N LEU A 229 3.00 -22.63 -5.14
CA LEU A 229 1.94 -22.09 -6.00
C LEU A 229 2.50 -21.09 -7.01
N GLU A 230 3.32 -20.14 -6.56
CA GLU A 230 3.95 -19.14 -7.42
C GLU A 230 4.84 -19.82 -8.48
N GLY A 231 5.62 -20.84 -8.10
CA GLY A 231 6.46 -21.62 -9.00
C GLY A 231 5.65 -22.41 -10.05
N GLU A 232 4.56 -23.06 -9.62
CA GLU A 232 3.67 -23.81 -10.53
C GLU A 232 2.95 -22.89 -11.53
N CYS A 233 2.51 -21.70 -11.07
CA CYS A 233 1.92 -20.68 -11.95
C CYS A 233 2.94 -20.16 -12.97
N LEU A 234 4.16 -19.86 -12.52
CA LEU A 234 5.22 -19.35 -13.39
C LEU A 234 5.57 -20.36 -14.52
N GLN A 235 5.67 -21.65 -14.19
CA GLN A 235 5.91 -22.71 -15.19
C GLN A 235 4.81 -22.81 -16.25
N ARG A 236 3.61 -22.33 -15.94
CA ARG A 236 2.44 -22.30 -16.84
C ARG A 236 2.21 -20.93 -17.49
N GLY A 237 3.18 -20.01 -17.36
CA GLY A 237 3.16 -18.71 -18.03
C GLY A 237 2.38 -17.61 -17.30
N VAL A 238 2.03 -17.82 -16.02
CA VAL A 238 1.39 -16.80 -15.18
C VAL A 238 2.32 -16.42 -14.04
N ILE A 239 2.70 -15.14 -13.97
CA ILE A 239 3.40 -14.57 -12.83
C ILE A 239 2.36 -14.25 -11.76
N LEU A 240 2.37 -15.02 -10.69
CA LEU A 240 1.55 -14.78 -9.51
C LEU A 240 2.44 -14.23 -8.39
N TYR A 241 1.91 -13.31 -7.61
CA TYR A 241 2.53 -12.80 -6.41
C TYR A 241 1.54 -12.91 -5.25
N SER A 242 2.02 -12.78 -4.01
CA SER A 242 1.15 -12.88 -2.82
C SER A 242 -0.01 -11.88 -2.85
N VAL A 243 0.21 -10.71 -3.42
CA VAL A 243 -0.82 -9.70 -3.66
C VAL A 243 -1.25 -9.74 -5.11
N VAL A 244 -2.55 -9.85 -5.33
CA VAL A 244 -3.15 -9.90 -6.66
C VAL A 244 -3.43 -8.46 -7.11
N TYR A 245 -2.75 -8.05 -8.18
CA TYR A 245 -2.89 -6.72 -8.76
C TYR A 245 -3.55 -6.78 -10.15
N PRO A 246 -4.88 -6.80 -10.25
CA PRO A 246 -5.53 -6.62 -11.54
C PRO A 246 -5.11 -5.27 -12.14
N ASN A 247 -4.98 -5.19 -13.46
CA ASN A 247 -4.68 -3.94 -14.13
C ASN A 247 -5.64 -3.68 -15.29
N PHE A 248 -5.66 -2.44 -15.78
CA PHE A 248 -6.58 -2.02 -16.82
C PHE A 248 -6.30 -2.68 -18.18
N SER A 249 -5.08 -3.16 -18.42
CA SER A 249 -4.71 -3.85 -19.67
C SER A 249 -5.10 -5.33 -19.68
N HIS A 250 -5.37 -5.95 -18.51
CA HIS A 250 -5.88 -7.33 -18.50
C HIS A 250 -7.23 -7.39 -19.17
N THR A 251 -7.40 -8.33 -20.08
CA THR A 251 -8.70 -8.65 -20.67
C THR A 251 -9.43 -9.71 -19.85
N ASP A 252 -10.70 -9.95 -20.15
CA ASP A 252 -11.44 -11.05 -19.51
C ASP A 252 -10.82 -12.41 -19.84
N ALA A 253 -10.26 -12.57 -21.04
CA ALA A 253 -9.54 -13.79 -21.44
C ALA A 253 -8.26 -14.00 -20.62
N ASP A 254 -7.53 -12.92 -20.28
CA ASP A 254 -6.36 -13.01 -19.41
C ASP A 254 -6.73 -13.44 -17.98
N VAL A 255 -7.86 -12.94 -17.48
CA VAL A 255 -8.40 -13.37 -16.17
C VAL A 255 -8.79 -14.84 -16.19
N ASP A 256 -9.48 -15.29 -17.24
CA ASP A 256 -9.86 -16.71 -17.40
C ASP A 256 -8.65 -17.62 -17.51
N GLN A 257 -7.64 -17.22 -18.28
CA GLN A 257 -6.37 -17.94 -18.39
C GLN A 257 -5.68 -18.03 -17.02
N ALA A 258 -5.60 -16.93 -16.29
CA ALA A 258 -4.97 -16.90 -14.95
C ALA A 258 -5.70 -17.84 -13.98
N LEU A 259 -7.04 -17.82 -13.96
CA LEU A 259 -7.84 -18.71 -13.12
C LEU A 259 -7.65 -20.20 -13.51
N GLY A 260 -7.59 -20.51 -14.80
CA GLY A 260 -7.29 -21.87 -15.26
C GLY A 260 -5.92 -22.35 -14.80
N VAL A 261 -4.91 -21.51 -14.92
CA VAL A 261 -3.53 -21.81 -14.46
C VAL A 261 -3.48 -21.96 -12.94
N ILE A 262 -4.16 -21.11 -12.18
CA ILE A 262 -4.21 -21.21 -10.71
C ILE A 262 -4.89 -22.52 -10.30
N ASP A 263 -5.95 -22.95 -10.98
CA ASP A 263 -6.63 -24.23 -10.73
C ASP A 263 -5.67 -25.42 -10.90
N GLU A 264 -4.94 -25.48 -12.02
CA GLU A 264 -3.94 -26.52 -12.29
C GLU A 264 -2.77 -26.48 -11.28
N ALA A 265 -2.29 -25.29 -10.94
CA ALA A 265 -1.22 -25.07 -9.99
C ALA A 265 -1.60 -25.53 -8.59
N LEU A 266 -2.81 -25.18 -8.11
CA LEU A 266 -3.33 -25.65 -6.84
C LEU A 266 -3.47 -27.16 -6.79
N ALA A 267 -3.89 -27.81 -7.89
CA ALA A 267 -3.89 -29.28 -7.98
C ALA A 267 -2.48 -29.88 -7.84
N ALA A 268 -1.48 -29.22 -8.42
CA ALA A 268 -0.10 -29.71 -8.29
C ALA A 268 0.45 -29.54 -6.87
N VAL A 269 0.17 -28.40 -6.22
CA VAL A 269 0.57 -28.14 -4.82
C VAL A 269 -0.15 -29.08 -3.84
N GLN A 270 -1.44 -29.36 -4.08
CA GLN A 270 -2.24 -30.30 -3.28
C GLN A 270 -1.66 -31.72 -3.38
N ARG A 271 -1.29 -32.21 -4.57
CA ARG A 271 -0.65 -33.54 -4.74
C ARG A 271 0.68 -33.67 -3.99
N ARG A 272 1.33 -32.55 -3.67
CA ARG A 272 2.57 -32.51 -2.86
C ARG A 272 2.30 -32.49 -1.35
N GLY A 273 1.01 -32.46 -0.92
CA GLY A 273 0.62 -32.40 0.50
C GLY A 273 0.95 -31.05 1.15
N LEU A 274 1.00 -29.96 0.39
CA LEU A 274 1.35 -28.62 0.90
C LEU A 274 0.13 -27.76 1.23
N LEU A 275 -1.08 -28.27 1.01
CA LEU A 275 -2.35 -27.59 1.28
C LEU A 275 -3.20 -28.31 2.33
N ASP A 276 -2.61 -29.18 3.14
CA ASP A 276 -3.30 -29.91 4.20
C ASP A 276 -3.34 -29.11 5.51
#